data_5946d7e455fe772a8b6e7630b1edb166
#
_entry.id   5946d7e455fe772a8b6e7630b1edb166
#
_cell.length_a   1.000
_cell.length_b   1.000
_cell.length_c   1.000
_cell.angle_alpha   90.00
_cell.angle_beta   90.00
_cell.angle_gamma   90.00
#
_symmetry.space_group_name_H-M   'P 1'
#
loop_
_entity.id
_entity.type
_entity.pdbx_description
1 polymer ?
#
loop_
_entity_poly.entity_id
_entity_poly.type
_entity_poly.pdbx_seq_one_letter_code
_entity_poly.pdbx_strand_id
1 'polypeptide(L)'
;MNLENYTTYDMPVPYKNLNLYPICVIDYVRFNIYSSCFLLEKNYIKDIKIISMTELEYIYSLAEQDTEANPYLIFFDRLLSLCLKEDESFENIEKSITRYKYDEKNKPYFEIGGERYTSKDFDTIRDIVCEQNMVELPDYSIQKEVRDSLEEAQRYKNRVSGVKPASFEDYIISLATVTGWTMDYIHSLTIRKFIKSVQRLDNLIHYKIYLTASMSGLVEFKDKSFIKHWLTSIEDKDRYSDVSLDYDALKSKISLESAKK
;
A
#
# COMPACT_ATOMS: atom_id res chain seq x y z
N MET A 1 16.40 -9.87 2.72
CA MET A 1 17.12 -8.59 2.88
C MET A 1 16.44 -7.83 4.01
N ASN A 2 17.18 -7.26 4.98
CA ASN A 2 16.54 -6.41 5.99
C ASN A 2 16.36 -5.01 5.42
N LEU A 3 15.12 -4.64 5.09
CA LEU A 3 14.76 -3.34 4.49
C LEU A 3 14.63 -2.21 5.52
N GLU A 4 14.56 -2.55 6.82
CA GLU A 4 14.27 -1.61 7.90
C GLU A 4 15.22 -0.39 7.91
N ASN A 5 16.52 -0.61 7.77
CA ASN A 5 17.49 0.48 7.76
C ASN A 5 17.29 1.41 6.56
N TYR A 6 17.02 0.84 5.38
CA TYR A 6 16.81 1.64 4.17
C TYR A 6 15.54 2.50 4.27
N THR A 7 14.45 1.90 4.76
CA THR A 7 13.17 2.62 4.93
C THR A 7 13.21 3.64 6.05
N THR A 8 13.98 3.40 7.12
CA THR A 8 14.15 4.35 8.23
C THR A 8 14.86 5.62 7.81
N TYR A 9 15.89 5.50 6.97
CA TYR A 9 16.72 6.64 6.55
C TYR A 9 16.40 7.15 5.14
N ASP A 10 15.32 6.69 4.50
CA ASP A 10 14.93 7.01 3.11
C ASP A 10 16.04 6.71 2.10
N MET A 11 16.83 5.68 2.38
CA MET A 11 17.92 5.30 1.49
C MET A 11 17.38 4.49 0.30
N PRO A 12 17.99 4.65 -0.88
CA PRO A 12 17.66 3.77 -1.99
C PRO A 12 18.05 2.33 -1.65
N VAL A 13 17.17 1.39 -2.00
CA VAL A 13 17.43 -0.04 -1.79
C VAL A 13 18.19 -0.57 -3.00
N PRO A 14 19.43 -1.08 -2.82
CA PRO A 14 20.18 -1.68 -3.91
C PRO A 14 19.61 -3.07 -4.24
N TYR A 15 19.33 -3.31 -5.52
CA TYR A 15 18.95 -4.61 -6.04
C TYR A 15 19.59 -4.86 -7.38
N LYS A 16 20.50 -5.85 -7.46
CA LYS A 16 21.40 -6.06 -8.60
C LYS A 16 22.16 -4.75 -8.93
N ASN A 17 22.04 -4.27 -10.17
CA ASN A 17 22.63 -3.00 -10.62
C ASN A 17 21.69 -1.79 -10.45
N LEU A 18 20.51 -1.97 -9.81
CA LEU A 18 19.55 -0.91 -9.58
C LEU A 18 19.67 -0.32 -8.19
N ASN A 19 19.33 0.96 -8.07
CA ASN A 19 19.04 1.63 -6.80
C ASN A 19 17.59 2.09 -6.83
N LEU A 20 16.74 1.43 -6.06
CA LEU A 20 15.31 1.74 -5.98
C LEU A 20 15.09 2.82 -4.91
N TYR A 21 14.74 4.01 -5.35
CA TYR A 21 14.48 5.16 -4.48
C TYR A 21 13.05 5.15 -3.94
N PRO A 22 12.83 5.52 -2.68
CA PRO A 22 11.50 5.76 -2.16
C PRO A 22 10.87 6.98 -2.85
N ILE A 23 9.55 6.96 -3.02
CA ILE A 23 8.81 8.00 -3.72
C ILE A 23 8.45 9.14 -2.75
N CYS A 24 8.55 10.38 -3.23
CA CYS A 24 8.17 11.56 -2.47
C CYS A 24 6.68 11.88 -2.60
N VAL A 25 6.14 12.60 -1.63
CA VAL A 25 4.73 13.03 -1.59
C VAL A 25 4.32 13.80 -2.84
N ILE A 26 5.22 14.60 -3.43
CA ILE A 26 4.93 15.34 -4.67
C ILE A 26 4.55 14.42 -5.83
N ASP A 27 5.06 13.19 -5.84
CA ASP A 27 4.81 12.19 -6.88
C ASP A 27 3.68 11.21 -6.52
N TYR A 28 3.01 11.42 -5.38
CA TYR A 28 2.01 10.48 -4.86
C TYR A 28 0.92 10.11 -5.87
N VAL A 29 0.38 11.08 -6.60
CA VAL A 29 -0.70 10.82 -7.57
C VAL A 29 -0.20 9.91 -8.70
N ARG A 30 0.97 10.20 -9.26
CA ARG A 30 1.60 9.37 -10.30
C ARG A 30 1.90 7.97 -9.77
N PHE A 31 2.52 7.90 -8.60
CA PHE A 31 2.83 6.65 -7.94
C PHE A 31 1.57 5.80 -7.69
N ASN A 32 0.50 6.39 -7.17
CA ASN A 32 -0.75 5.68 -6.90
C ASN A 32 -1.41 5.09 -8.15
N ILE A 33 -1.32 5.80 -9.28
CA ILE A 33 -1.81 5.30 -10.57
C ILE A 33 -0.91 4.14 -11.05
N TYR A 34 0.39 4.34 -11.05
CA TYR A 34 1.34 3.38 -11.63
C TYR A 34 1.48 2.11 -10.77
N SER A 35 1.43 2.23 -9.46
CA SER A 35 1.50 1.08 -8.54
C SER A 35 0.30 0.13 -8.65
N SER A 36 -0.77 0.54 -9.32
CA SER A 36 -1.92 -0.35 -9.60
C SER A 36 -1.52 -1.61 -10.37
N CYS A 37 -0.40 -1.60 -11.11
CA CYS A 37 0.13 -2.79 -11.76
C CYS A 37 0.57 -3.89 -10.77
N PHE A 38 0.89 -3.54 -9.53
CA PHE A 38 1.23 -4.48 -8.46
C PHE A 38 0.02 -5.06 -7.74
N LEU A 39 -1.15 -4.43 -7.91
CA LEU A 39 -2.40 -4.80 -7.25
C LEU A 39 -3.31 -5.65 -8.13
N LEU A 40 -2.79 -6.15 -9.25
CA LEU A 40 -3.55 -7.01 -10.16
C LEU A 40 -3.88 -8.34 -9.49
N GLU A 41 -5.15 -8.73 -9.56
CA GLU A 41 -5.63 -9.98 -9.01
C GLU A 41 -6.04 -10.96 -10.11
N LYS A 42 -5.46 -12.15 -10.11
CA LYS A 42 -5.80 -13.25 -11.02
C LYS A 42 -6.91 -14.16 -10.50
N ASN A 43 -7.22 -14.09 -9.21
CA ASN A 43 -8.03 -15.09 -8.50
C ASN A 43 -9.51 -15.17 -8.91
N TYR A 44 -10.03 -14.20 -9.66
CA TYR A 44 -11.41 -14.22 -10.18
C TYR A 44 -11.53 -14.79 -11.58
N ILE A 45 -10.41 -15.08 -12.22
CA ILE A 45 -10.38 -15.66 -13.55
C ILE A 45 -10.36 -17.19 -13.38
N LYS A 46 -11.41 -17.87 -13.85
CA LYS A 46 -11.53 -19.34 -13.75
C LYS A 46 -10.67 -20.10 -14.77
N ASP A 47 -9.69 -19.44 -15.36
CA ASP A 47 -8.78 -20.05 -16.32
C ASP A 47 -7.50 -20.49 -15.58
N ILE A 48 -7.27 -21.80 -15.55
CA ILE A 48 -6.09 -22.42 -14.92
C ILE A 48 -4.78 -21.90 -15.51
N LYS A 49 -4.75 -21.56 -16.79
CA LYS A 49 -3.55 -20.99 -17.43
C LYS A 49 -3.20 -19.65 -16.83
N ILE A 50 -4.18 -18.78 -16.64
CA ILE A 50 -3.97 -17.44 -16.07
C ILE A 50 -3.58 -17.54 -14.59
N ILE A 51 -4.23 -18.43 -13.83
CA ILE A 51 -3.91 -18.66 -12.41
C ILE A 51 -2.46 -19.14 -12.24
N SER A 52 -1.96 -19.97 -13.18
CA SER A 52 -0.59 -20.50 -13.12
C SER A 52 0.50 -19.52 -13.60
N MET A 53 0.16 -18.42 -14.24
CA MET A 53 1.10 -17.40 -14.66
C MET A 53 1.74 -16.71 -13.46
N THR A 54 3.00 -16.29 -13.60
CA THR A 54 3.59 -15.30 -12.67
C THR A 54 2.92 -13.94 -12.87
N GLU A 55 3.10 -13.00 -11.94
CA GLU A 55 2.53 -11.65 -12.09
C GLU A 55 3.08 -10.95 -13.34
N LEU A 56 4.37 -11.08 -13.61
CA LEU A 56 4.97 -10.51 -14.81
C LEU A 56 4.40 -11.14 -16.10
N GLU A 57 4.24 -12.48 -16.15
CA GLU A 57 3.63 -13.16 -17.29
C GLU A 57 2.19 -12.68 -17.51
N TYR A 58 1.45 -12.43 -16.43
CA TYR A 58 0.08 -11.94 -16.51
C TYR A 58 0.02 -10.52 -17.08
N ILE A 59 0.86 -9.60 -16.57
CA ILE A 59 0.95 -8.22 -17.09
C ILE A 59 1.26 -8.22 -18.60
N TYR A 60 2.20 -9.05 -19.04
CA TYR A 60 2.55 -9.18 -20.46
C TYR A 60 1.38 -9.75 -21.28
N SER A 61 0.71 -10.79 -20.79
CA SER A 61 -0.43 -11.39 -21.48
C SER A 61 -1.59 -10.40 -21.67
N LEU A 62 -1.79 -9.51 -20.71
CA LEU A 62 -2.78 -8.45 -20.82
C LEU A 62 -2.39 -7.40 -21.88
N ALA A 63 -1.12 -7.08 -21.99
CA ALA A 63 -0.62 -6.13 -22.98
C ALA A 63 -0.70 -6.68 -24.42
N GLU A 64 -0.61 -8.02 -24.59
CA GLU A 64 -0.77 -8.66 -25.90
C GLU A 64 -2.22 -8.71 -26.38
N GLN A 65 -3.18 -8.80 -25.46
CA GLN A 65 -4.59 -8.95 -25.79
C GLN A 65 -5.21 -7.64 -26.30
N ASP A 66 -4.84 -6.52 -25.73
CA ASP A 66 -5.33 -5.21 -26.14
C ASP A 66 -4.45 -4.08 -25.57
N THR A 67 -3.60 -3.51 -26.42
CA THR A 67 -2.66 -2.45 -26.02
C THR A 67 -3.34 -1.14 -25.63
N GLU A 68 -4.53 -0.85 -26.16
CA GLU A 68 -5.29 0.35 -25.81
C GLU A 68 -6.09 0.19 -24.52
N ALA A 69 -6.54 -1.02 -24.22
CA ALA A 69 -7.38 -1.31 -23.05
C ALA A 69 -6.58 -1.69 -21.80
N ASN A 70 -5.27 -1.96 -21.92
CA ASN A 70 -4.51 -2.49 -20.79
C ASN A 70 -3.19 -1.77 -20.52
N PRO A 71 -3.21 -0.73 -19.69
CA PRO A 71 -2.07 0.14 -19.46
C PRO A 71 -1.02 -0.42 -18.49
N TYR A 72 -1.20 -1.63 -17.93
CA TYR A 72 -0.39 -2.10 -16.79
C TYR A 72 1.10 -2.28 -17.09
N LEU A 73 1.46 -2.65 -18.31
CA LEU A 73 2.88 -2.70 -18.71
C LEU A 73 3.48 -1.29 -18.76
N ILE A 74 2.73 -0.32 -19.26
CA ILE A 74 3.11 1.09 -19.26
C ILE A 74 3.20 1.61 -17.81
N PHE A 75 2.25 1.25 -16.95
CA PHE A 75 2.29 1.64 -15.55
C PHE A 75 3.51 1.07 -14.84
N PHE A 76 3.85 -0.20 -15.09
CA PHE A 76 5.07 -0.79 -14.54
C PHE A 76 6.33 -0.06 -15.01
N ASP A 77 6.41 0.28 -16.29
CA ASP A 77 7.52 1.05 -16.83
C ASP A 77 7.66 2.43 -16.18
N ARG A 78 6.55 3.17 -16.07
CA ARG A 78 6.51 4.48 -15.41
C ARG A 78 6.85 4.40 -13.93
N LEU A 79 6.37 3.36 -13.26
CA LEU A 79 6.72 3.11 -11.87
C LEU A 79 8.21 2.87 -11.68
N LEU A 80 8.82 2.05 -12.56
CA LEU A 80 10.27 1.84 -12.55
C LEU A 80 11.03 3.14 -12.79
N SER A 81 10.63 3.95 -13.77
CA SER A 81 11.26 5.24 -14.04
C SER A 81 11.22 6.17 -12.82
N LEU A 82 10.07 6.23 -12.11
CA LEU A 82 9.97 6.97 -10.84
C LEU A 82 10.92 6.43 -9.78
N CYS A 83 10.95 5.09 -9.58
CA CYS A 83 11.81 4.46 -8.57
C CYS A 83 13.30 4.59 -8.89
N LEU A 84 13.67 4.69 -10.15
CA LEU A 84 15.05 4.85 -10.62
C LEU A 84 15.45 6.33 -10.74
N LYS A 85 14.52 7.26 -10.57
CA LYS A 85 14.70 8.70 -10.82
C LYS A 85 15.20 9.00 -12.24
N GLU A 86 14.69 8.26 -13.20
CA GLU A 86 14.98 8.50 -14.61
C GLU A 86 14.26 9.77 -15.10
N ASP A 87 14.88 10.46 -16.04
CA ASP A 87 14.25 11.59 -16.69
C ASP A 87 13.06 11.12 -17.55
N GLU A 88 11.89 11.73 -17.37
CA GLU A 88 10.67 11.45 -18.12
C GLU A 88 10.64 12.15 -19.49
N SER A 89 11.81 12.40 -20.12
CA SER A 89 11.86 12.92 -21.47
C SER A 89 11.28 11.93 -22.47
N PHE A 90 10.74 12.44 -23.58
CA PHE A 90 10.11 11.60 -24.62
C PHE A 90 11.08 10.56 -25.20
N GLU A 91 12.38 10.88 -25.32
CA GLU A 91 13.41 9.94 -25.76
C GLU A 91 13.62 8.77 -24.79
N ASN A 92 13.54 9.03 -23.48
CA ASN A 92 13.65 7.99 -22.48
C ASN A 92 12.40 7.11 -22.42
N ILE A 93 11.24 7.66 -22.74
CA ILE A 93 9.98 6.92 -22.85
C ILE A 93 10.05 5.90 -23.99
N GLU A 94 10.54 6.28 -25.18
CA GLU A 94 10.72 5.33 -26.29
C GLU A 94 11.74 4.25 -25.98
N LYS A 95 12.84 4.60 -25.31
CA LYS A 95 13.86 3.62 -24.88
C LYS A 95 13.32 2.66 -23.84
N SER A 96 12.44 3.09 -22.94
CA SER A 96 11.90 2.25 -21.87
C SER A 96 11.00 1.14 -22.41
N ILE A 97 10.23 1.39 -23.46
CA ILE A 97 9.37 0.39 -24.10
C ILE A 97 10.21 -0.78 -24.66
N THR A 98 11.45 -0.53 -25.11
CA THR A 98 12.35 -1.57 -25.62
C THR A 98 12.91 -2.52 -24.55
N ARG A 99 12.66 -2.23 -23.27
CA ARG A 99 13.11 -3.08 -22.13
C ARG A 99 12.40 -4.43 -22.10
N TYR A 100 11.18 -4.51 -22.63
CA TYR A 100 10.30 -5.67 -22.46
C TYR A 100 10.48 -6.68 -23.57
N LYS A 101 10.89 -7.90 -23.22
CA LYS A 101 11.30 -8.94 -24.17
C LYS A 101 10.80 -10.31 -23.73
N TYR A 102 10.86 -11.28 -24.65
CA TYR A 102 10.65 -12.69 -24.37
C TYR A 102 11.94 -13.48 -24.61
N ASP A 103 12.16 -14.51 -23.80
CA ASP A 103 13.26 -15.45 -24.00
C ASP A 103 12.89 -16.54 -25.04
N GLU A 104 13.84 -17.42 -25.34
CA GLU A 104 13.67 -18.54 -26.27
C GLU A 104 12.54 -19.52 -25.87
N LYS A 105 12.15 -19.51 -24.59
CA LYS A 105 11.05 -20.31 -24.04
C LYS A 105 9.75 -19.52 -23.91
N ASN A 106 9.68 -18.37 -24.55
CA ASN A 106 8.54 -17.45 -24.49
C ASN A 106 8.18 -16.98 -23.06
N LYS A 107 9.22 -16.85 -22.19
CA LYS A 107 9.03 -16.29 -20.85
C LYS A 107 9.38 -14.80 -20.86
N PRO A 108 8.53 -13.94 -20.30
CA PRO A 108 8.76 -12.51 -20.27
C PRO A 108 9.92 -12.17 -19.32
N TYR A 109 10.70 -11.20 -19.73
CA TYR A 109 11.72 -10.55 -18.93
C TYR A 109 11.88 -9.10 -19.36
N PHE A 110 12.53 -8.30 -18.55
CA PHE A 110 12.88 -6.94 -18.92
C PHE A 110 14.37 -6.69 -18.69
N GLU A 111 14.93 -5.71 -19.40
CA GLU A 111 16.34 -5.34 -19.33
C GLU A 111 16.49 -3.89 -18.89
N ILE A 112 17.37 -3.66 -17.91
CA ILE A 112 17.75 -2.31 -17.47
C ILE A 112 19.27 -2.26 -17.35
N GLY A 113 19.89 -1.29 -18.02
CA GLY A 113 21.35 -1.14 -17.99
C GLY A 113 22.11 -2.37 -18.46
N GLY A 114 21.54 -3.14 -19.41
CA GLY A 114 22.14 -4.37 -19.95
C GLY A 114 22.00 -5.60 -19.04
N GLU A 115 21.37 -5.48 -17.90
CA GLU A 115 21.07 -6.59 -16.99
C GLU A 115 19.65 -7.12 -17.22
N ARG A 116 19.50 -8.45 -17.18
CA ARG A 116 18.21 -9.13 -17.35
C ARG A 116 17.51 -9.34 -16.02
N TYR A 117 16.20 -9.02 -15.99
CA TYR A 117 15.29 -9.18 -14.87
C TYR A 117 14.16 -10.12 -15.23
N THR A 118 13.99 -11.16 -14.44
CA THR A 118 12.98 -12.23 -14.63
C THR A 118 11.75 -11.97 -13.76
N SER A 119 10.74 -12.84 -13.82
CA SER A 119 9.57 -12.78 -12.96
C SER A 119 9.90 -12.77 -11.46
N LYS A 120 10.96 -13.50 -11.03
CA LYS A 120 11.39 -13.46 -9.63
C LYS A 120 11.98 -12.11 -9.23
N ASP A 121 12.66 -11.47 -10.18
CA ASP A 121 13.20 -10.13 -9.96
C ASP A 121 12.06 -9.11 -9.88
N PHE A 122 11.03 -9.28 -10.71
CA PHE A 122 9.81 -8.45 -10.63
C PHE A 122 9.16 -8.54 -9.25
N ASP A 123 8.95 -9.76 -8.73
CA ASP A 123 8.36 -9.97 -7.40
C ASP A 123 9.21 -9.30 -6.31
N THR A 124 10.54 -9.44 -6.38
CA THR A 124 11.45 -8.79 -5.42
C THR A 124 11.38 -7.26 -5.51
N ILE A 125 11.35 -6.70 -6.73
CA ILE A 125 11.22 -5.25 -6.94
C ILE A 125 9.86 -4.75 -6.41
N ARG A 126 8.78 -5.49 -6.68
CA ARG A 126 7.44 -5.19 -6.15
C ARG A 126 7.47 -5.11 -4.63
N ASP A 127 8.01 -6.13 -3.97
CA ASP A 127 8.06 -6.20 -2.51
C ASP A 127 8.88 -5.03 -1.92
N ILE A 128 10.03 -4.69 -2.54
CA ILE A 128 10.85 -3.54 -2.12
C ILE A 128 10.06 -2.23 -2.28
N VAL A 129 9.48 -1.99 -3.44
CA VAL A 129 8.76 -0.73 -3.73
C VAL A 129 7.52 -0.60 -2.85
N CYS A 130 6.78 -1.69 -2.64
CA CYS A 130 5.62 -1.70 -1.76
C CYS A 130 6.01 -1.40 -0.30
N GLU A 131 7.05 -2.05 0.22
CA GLU A 131 7.54 -1.80 1.57
C GLU A 131 8.06 -0.37 1.76
N GLN A 132 8.85 0.17 0.80
CA GLN A 132 9.35 1.53 0.87
C GLN A 132 8.25 2.60 0.91
N ASN A 133 7.12 2.35 0.23
CA ASN A 133 6.06 3.32 0.03
C ASN A 133 4.76 2.97 0.76
N MET A 134 4.77 1.95 1.63
CA MET A 134 3.61 1.51 2.41
C MET A 134 2.39 1.13 1.54
N VAL A 135 2.65 0.45 0.42
CA VAL A 135 1.60 -0.14 -0.40
C VAL A 135 1.24 -1.51 0.16
N GLU A 136 0.00 -1.68 0.58
CA GLU A 136 -0.50 -2.96 1.05
C GLU A 136 -0.89 -3.83 -0.15
N LEU A 137 -0.21 -4.96 -0.29
CA LEU A 137 -0.59 -5.98 -1.26
C LEU A 137 -1.86 -6.70 -0.80
N PRO A 138 -2.70 -7.20 -1.72
CA PRO A 138 -3.85 -8.02 -1.37
C PRO A 138 -3.43 -9.23 -0.55
N ASP A 139 -4.16 -9.53 0.53
CA ASP A 139 -3.94 -10.75 1.29
C ASP A 139 -4.53 -11.95 0.55
N TYR A 140 -3.66 -12.69 -0.13
CA TYR A 140 -4.04 -13.89 -0.88
C TYR A 140 -4.37 -15.10 0.01
N SER A 141 -4.15 -15.04 1.32
CA SER A 141 -4.59 -16.08 2.25
C SER A 141 -6.10 -16.06 2.47
N ILE A 142 -6.74 -14.92 2.25
CA ILE A 142 -8.19 -14.72 2.32
C ILE A 142 -8.79 -14.91 0.93
N GLN A 143 -9.83 -15.74 0.83
CA GLN A 143 -10.56 -15.91 -0.42
C GLN A 143 -11.11 -14.56 -0.92
N LYS A 144 -11.05 -14.33 -2.24
CA LYS A 144 -11.43 -13.05 -2.83
C LYS A 144 -12.86 -12.65 -2.47
N GLU A 145 -13.81 -13.57 -2.54
CA GLU A 145 -15.22 -13.30 -2.22
C GLU A 145 -15.40 -12.79 -0.78
N VAL A 146 -14.56 -13.30 0.14
CA VAL A 146 -14.55 -12.86 1.54
C VAL A 146 -13.95 -11.46 1.64
N ARG A 147 -12.84 -11.19 0.95
CA ARG A 147 -12.25 -9.83 0.90
C ARG A 147 -13.21 -8.81 0.33
N ASP A 148 -13.84 -9.13 -0.81
CA ASP A 148 -14.81 -8.24 -1.46
C ASP A 148 -15.98 -7.93 -0.50
N SER A 149 -16.47 -8.93 0.24
CA SER A 149 -17.51 -8.76 1.25
C SER A 149 -17.07 -7.90 2.43
N LEU A 150 -15.83 -8.07 2.89
CA LEU A 150 -15.26 -7.24 3.97
C LEU A 150 -15.06 -5.79 3.51
N GLU A 151 -14.59 -5.57 2.29
CA GLU A 151 -14.46 -4.24 1.72
C GLU A 151 -15.82 -3.55 1.52
N GLU A 152 -16.82 -4.30 1.08
CA GLU A 152 -18.19 -3.77 0.97
C GLU A 152 -18.76 -3.39 2.34
N ALA A 153 -18.55 -4.23 3.35
CA ALA A 153 -18.95 -3.95 4.73
C ALA A 153 -18.25 -2.68 5.26
N GLN A 154 -16.97 -2.50 4.97
CA GLN A 154 -16.22 -1.29 5.35
C GLN A 154 -16.76 -0.05 4.63
N ARG A 155 -17.04 -0.14 3.33
CA ARG A 155 -17.65 0.95 2.55
C ARG A 155 -19.05 1.31 3.09
N TYR A 156 -19.84 0.30 3.45
CA TYR A 156 -21.16 0.50 4.04
C TYR A 156 -21.06 1.21 5.40
N LYS A 157 -20.17 0.74 6.29
CA LYS A 157 -19.92 1.36 7.59
C LYS A 157 -19.52 2.83 7.45
N ASN A 158 -18.60 3.14 6.54
CA ASN A 158 -18.16 4.50 6.26
C ASN A 158 -19.30 5.37 5.74
N ARG A 159 -20.19 4.80 4.91
CA ARG A 159 -21.37 5.51 4.38
C ARG A 159 -22.39 5.81 5.48
N VAL A 160 -22.66 4.84 6.35
CA VAL A 160 -23.66 4.99 7.44
C VAL A 160 -23.14 5.93 8.53
N SER A 161 -21.83 5.97 8.78
CA SER A 161 -21.23 6.89 9.74
C SER A 161 -21.40 8.36 9.35
N GLY A 162 -21.73 8.65 8.07
CA GLY A 162 -21.83 10.00 7.54
C GLY A 162 -20.50 10.76 7.48
N VAL A 163 -19.42 10.13 7.89
CA VAL A 163 -18.07 10.73 7.86
C VAL A 163 -17.44 10.50 6.50
N LYS A 164 -17.22 11.58 5.76
CA LYS A 164 -16.48 11.52 4.50
C LYS A 164 -15.00 11.28 4.84
N PRO A 165 -14.35 10.26 4.25
CA PRO A 165 -12.93 10.06 4.44
C PRO A 165 -12.14 11.31 4.04
N ALA A 166 -11.12 11.65 4.80
CA ALA A 166 -10.21 12.73 4.47
C ALA A 166 -9.47 12.42 3.15
N SER A 167 -9.32 13.43 2.30
CA SER A 167 -8.51 13.33 1.09
C SER A 167 -7.02 13.36 1.43
N PHE A 168 -6.18 13.00 0.47
CA PHE A 168 -4.73 13.11 0.67
C PHE A 168 -4.29 14.57 0.89
N GLU A 169 -4.96 15.52 0.23
CA GLU A 169 -4.76 16.95 0.43
C GLU A 169 -5.11 17.39 1.86
N ASP A 170 -6.22 16.87 2.43
CA ASP A 170 -6.60 17.16 3.81
C ASP A 170 -5.52 16.72 4.80
N TYR A 171 -4.87 15.57 4.57
CA TYR A 171 -3.74 15.13 5.39
C TYR A 171 -2.53 16.06 5.27
N ILE A 172 -2.18 16.51 4.06
CA ILE A 172 -1.08 17.46 3.82
C ILE A 172 -1.35 18.76 4.58
N ILE A 173 -2.54 19.35 4.41
CA ILE A 173 -2.94 20.61 5.06
C ILE A 173 -2.96 20.46 6.58
N SER A 174 -3.51 19.35 7.09
CA SER A 174 -3.57 19.08 8.52
C SER A 174 -2.18 18.98 9.13
N LEU A 175 -1.27 18.25 8.47
CA LEU A 175 0.10 18.10 8.92
C LEU A 175 0.83 19.46 8.94
N ALA A 176 0.70 20.25 7.86
CA ALA A 176 1.27 21.60 7.79
C ALA A 176 0.73 22.51 8.91
N THR A 177 -0.59 22.50 9.13
CA THR A 177 -1.25 23.35 10.13
C THR A 177 -0.79 23.05 11.54
N VAL A 178 -0.65 21.77 11.89
CA VAL A 178 -0.32 21.37 13.27
C VAL A 178 1.18 21.45 13.56
N THR A 179 2.02 21.13 12.56
CA THR A 179 3.47 21.09 12.74
C THR A 179 4.16 22.43 12.42
N GLY A 180 3.51 23.28 11.63
CA GLY A 180 4.12 24.49 11.06
C GLY A 180 5.12 24.18 9.90
N TRP A 181 5.14 22.97 9.40
CA TRP A 181 5.98 22.61 8.25
C TRP A 181 5.47 23.29 6.98
N THR A 182 6.39 23.71 6.12
CA THR A 182 6.03 24.27 4.82
C THR A 182 5.50 23.17 3.90
N MET A 183 4.66 23.55 2.94
CA MET A 183 4.17 22.61 1.91
C MET A 183 5.31 21.98 1.13
N ASP A 184 6.34 22.77 0.77
CA ASP A 184 7.51 22.28 0.03
C ASP A 184 8.25 21.19 0.82
N TYR A 185 8.40 21.40 2.14
CA TYR A 185 9.01 20.38 3.00
C TYR A 185 8.16 19.10 3.02
N ILE A 186 6.84 19.21 3.19
CA ILE A 186 5.93 18.05 3.18
C ILE A 186 5.98 17.32 1.83
N HIS A 187 6.00 18.06 0.73
CA HIS A 187 6.12 17.49 -0.61
C HIS A 187 7.45 16.76 -0.84
N SER A 188 8.50 17.16 -0.16
CA SER A 188 9.82 16.52 -0.23
C SER A 188 9.94 15.26 0.65
N LEU A 189 9.02 15.03 1.59
CA LEU A 189 9.01 13.81 2.40
C LEU A 189 8.71 12.59 1.51
N THR A 190 9.29 11.45 1.87
CA THR A 190 8.85 10.19 1.28
C THR A 190 7.42 9.86 1.71
N ILE A 191 6.68 9.13 0.88
CA ILE A 191 5.31 8.68 1.19
C ILE A 191 5.27 8.00 2.56
N ARG A 192 6.23 7.10 2.83
CA ARG A 192 6.33 6.39 4.12
C ARG A 192 6.49 7.36 5.29
N LYS A 193 7.41 8.31 5.22
CA LYS A 193 7.60 9.31 6.30
C LYS A 193 6.37 10.17 6.49
N PHE A 194 5.74 10.59 5.42
CA PHE A 194 4.51 11.35 5.47
C PHE A 194 3.42 10.58 6.22
N ILE A 195 3.12 9.34 5.81
CA ILE A 195 2.10 8.50 6.45
C ILE A 195 2.43 8.27 7.93
N LYS A 196 3.68 7.90 8.25
CA LYS A 196 4.10 7.69 9.64
C LYS A 196 4.01 8.98 10.47
N SER A 197 4.25 10.16 9.88
CA SER A 197 4.09 11.45 10.58
C SER A 197 2.63 11.75 10.89
N VAL A 198 1.72 11.50 9.94
CA VAL A 198 0.27 11.64 10.17
C VAL A 198 -0.20 10.69 11.28
N GLN A 199 0.19 9.42 11.22
CA GLN A 199 -0.15 8.44 12.26
C GLN A 199 0.39 8.83 13.64
N ARG A 200 1.62 9.38 13.70
CA ARG A 200 2.22 9.86 14.96
C ARG A 200 1.48 11.06 15.52
N LEU A 201 1.07 11.97 14.66
CA LEU A 201 0.28 13.13 15.04
C LEU A 201 -1.08 12.70 15.60
N ASP A 202 -1.76 11.79 14.94
CA ASP A 202 -3.04 11.22 15.40
C ASP A 202 -2.89 10.57 16.77
N ASN A 203 -1.89 9.71 16.95
CA ASN A 203 -1.60 9.09 18.25
C ASN A 203 -1.32 10.13 19.35
N LEU A 204 -0.60 11.21 19.04
CA LEU A 204 -0.33 12.29 20.00
C LEU A 204 -1.61 13.01 20.43
N ILE A 205 -2.49 13.31 19.47
CA ILE A 205 -3.77 13.98 19.74
C ILE A 205 -4.66 13.08 20.59
N HIS A 206 -4.82 11.82 20.23
CA HIS A 206 -5.60 10.85 20.99
C HIS A 206 -5.06 10.67 22.41
N TYR A 207 -3.74 10.52 22.56
CA TYR A 207 -3.11 10.42 23.88
C TYR A 207 -3.41 11.64 24.75
N LYS A 208 -3.29 12.86 24.21
CA LYS A 208 -3.61 14.09 24.95
C LYS A 208 -5.07 14.15 25.38
N ILE A 209 -6.01 13.81 24.47
CA ILE A 209 -7.45 13.79 24.77
C ILE A 209 -7.74 12.79 25.90
N TYR A 210 -7.28 11.56 25.80
CA TYR A 210 -7.56 10.53 26.79
C TYR A 210 -6.88 10.83 28.13
N LEU A 211 -5.64 11.34 28.11
CA LEU A 211 -4.96 11.75 29.33
C LEU A 211 -5.71 12.87 30.04
N THR A 212 -6.13 13.89 29.31
CA THR A 212 -6.91 15.01 29.87
C THR A 212 -8.26 14.54 30.41
N ALA A 213 -8.96 13.67 29.68
CA ALA A 213 -10.22 13.09 30.14
C ALA A 213 -10.05 12.28 31.43
N SER A 214 -8.98 11.47 31.54
CA SER A 214 -8.67 10.68 32.74
C SER A 214 -8.34 11.54 33.96
N MET A 215 -7.71 12.72 33.73
CA MET A 215 -7.35 13.66 34.80
C MET A 215 -8.50 14.54 35.25
N SER A 216 -9.54 14.71 34.43
CA SER A 216 -10.69 15.57 34.72
C SER A 216 -11.58 15.05 35.85
N GLY A 217 -11.49 13.76 36.20
CA GLY A 217 -12.38 13.09 37.14
C GLY A 217 -13.83 12.92 36.67
N LEU A 218 -14.15 13.39 35.43
CA LEU A 218 -15.50 13.32 34.83
C LEU A 218 -15.70 12.03 34.04
N VAL A 219 -14.63 11.39 33.64
CA VAL A 219 -14.64 10.15 32.82
C VAL A 219 -13.87 9.06 33.54
N GLU A 220 -14.54 7.97 33.82
CA GLU A 220 -13.89 6.77 34.38
C GLU A 220 -13.68 5.76 33.26
N PHE A 221 -12.41 5.51 32.94
CA PHE A 221 -12.05 4.46 31.98
C PHE A 221 -12.08 3.10 32.66
N LYS A 222 -12.89 2.16 32.15
CA LYS A 222 -12.95 0.78 32.65
C LYS A 222 -11.59 0.08 32.57
N ASP A 223 -10.81 0.42 31.56
CA ASP A 223 -9.46 -0.10 31.33
C ASP A 223 -8.51 1.06 30.97
N LYS A 224 -7.51 1.29 31.84
CA LYS A 224 -6.49 2.33 31.63
C LYS A 224 -5.42 1.90 30.61
N SER A 225 -5.33 0.61 30.26
CA SER A 225 -4.42 0.13 29.21
C SER A 225 -4.77 0.71 27.83
N PHE A 226 -5.99 1.22 27.68
CA PHE A 226 -6.45 1.92 26.49
C PHE A 226 -5.70 3.23 26.21
N ILE A 227 -5.12 3.85 27.26
CA ILE A 227 -4.35 5.10 27.12
C ILE A 227 -2.90 4.72 26.78
N LYS A 228 -2.66 4.31 25.54
CA LYS A 228 -1.30 4.00 25.09
C LYS A 228 -0.49 5.29 24.93
N HIS A 229 0.74 5.28 25.41
CA HIS A 229 1.64 6.43 25.23
C HIS A 229 1.92 6.66 23.76
N TRP A 230 1.90 7.92 23.30
CA TRP A 230 2.03 8.28 21.87
C TRP A 230 3.34 7.84 21.20
N LEU A 231 4.40 7.57 22.00
CA LEU A 231 5.69 7.05 21.50
C LEU A 231 5.70 5.51 21.36
N THR A 232 4.64 4.80 21.76
CA THR A 232 4.58 3.35 21.53
C THR A 232 4.64 3.03 20.05
N SER A 233 4.98 1.80 19.70
CA SER A 233 4.98 1.35 18.31
C SER A 233 3.64 1.67 17.64
N ILE A 234 3.68 2.14 16.40
CA ILE A 234 2.50 2.23 15.57
C ILE A 234 2.21 0.79 15.14
N GLU A 235 1.23 0.17 15.75
CA GLU A 235 0.77 -1.15 15.35
C GLU A 235 0.07 -1.02 14.01
N ASP A 236 0.44 -1.86 13.06
CA ASP A 236 -0.32 -2.00 11.83
C ASP A 236 -1.67 -2.62 12.22
N LYS A 237 -2.75 -1.83 12.12
CA LYS A 237 -4.08 -2.36 12.36
C LYS A 237 -4.40 -3.34 11.23
N ASP A 238 -4.91 -4.51 11.59
CA ASP A 238 -5.52 -5.38 10.61
C ASP A 238 -6.56 -4.58 9.82
N ARG A 239 -6.41 -4.57 8.49
CA ARG A 239 -7.24 -3.82 7.55
C ARG A 239 -8.74 -4.04 7.77
N TYR A 240 -9.10 -5.23 8.23
CA TYR A 240 -10.49 -5.64 8.42
C TYR A 240 -10.92 -5.73 9.89
N SER A 241 -10.06 -5.34 10.84
CA SER A 241 -10.35 -5.43 12.29
C SER A 241 -11.67 -4.77 12.70
N ASP A 242 -12.07 -3.73 11.99
CA ASP A 242 -13.30 -2.99 12.28
C ASP A 242 -14.59 -3.65 11.76
N VAL A 243 -14.49 -4.62 10.84
CA VAL A 243 -15.62 -5.30 10.20
C VAL A 243 -15.57 -6.81 10.32
N SER A 244 -14.42 -7.39 10.68
CA SER A 244 -14.30 -8.79 11.02
C SER A 244 -14.92 -9.03 12.41
N LEU A 245 -15.80 -10.02 12.49
CA LEU A 245 -16.29 -10.49 13.77
C LEU A 245 -15.22 -11.39 14.39
N ASP A 246 -14.81 -11.06 15.60
CA ASP A 246 -13.98 -11.96 16.39
C ASP A 246 -14.74 -13.29 16.55
N TYR A 247 -14.10 -14.39 16.13
CA TYR A 247 -14.68 -15.74 16.18
C TYR A 247 -15.17 -16.11 17.58
N ASP A 248 -14.45 -15.71 18.62
CA ASP A 248 -14.82 -15.95 20.01
C ASP A 248 -16.05 -15.13 20.44
N ALA A 249 -16.18 -13.91 19.94
CA ALA A 249 -17.37 -13.08 20.16
C ALA A 249 -18.60 -13.64 19.42
N LEU A 250 -18.41 -14.20 18.24
CA LEU A 250 -19.47 -14.86 17.48
C LEU A 250 -19.93 -16.16 18.19
N LYS A 251 -18.99 -16.98 18.65
CA LYS A 251 -19.25 -18.22 19.37
C LYS A 251 -19.98 -17.96 20.69
N SER A 252 -19.61 -16.91 21.41
CA SER A 252 -20.30 -16.51 22.65
C SER A 252 -21.74 -16.03 22.39
N LYS A 253 -22.01 -15.31 21.29
CA LYS A 253 -23.37 -14.91 20.90
C LYS A 253 -24.23 -16.10 20.52
N ILE A 254 -23.71 -17.02 19.71
CA ILE A 254 -24.42 -18.24 19.30
C ILE A 254 -24.75 -19.13 20.51
N SER A 255 -23.83 -19.27 21.46
CA SER A 255 -24.06 -20.03 22.69
C SER A 255 -25.11 -19.39 23.59
N LEU A 256 -25.18 -18.05 23.65
CA LEU A 256 -26.20 -17.31 24.39
C LEU A 256 -27.61 -17.40 23.75
N GLU A 257 -27.69 -17.46 22.45
CA GLU A 257 -28.99 -17.62 21.73
C GLU A 257 -29.49 -19.07 21.83
N SER A 258 -28.59 -20.06 21.81
CA SER A 258 -28.97 -21.47 21.99
C SER A 258 -29.38 -21.81 23.43
N ALA A 259 -28.92 -21.02 24.43
CA ALA A 259 -29.31 -21.19 25.83
C ALA A 259 -30.65 -20.49 26.18
N LYS A 260 -31.22 -19.70 25.26
CA LYS A 260 -32.51 -19.01 25.43
C LYS A 260 -33.70 -19.72 24.75
N LYS A 261 -33.43 -20.81 24.09
CA LYS A 261 -34.45 -21.74 23.53
C LYS A 261 -34.57 -22.97 24.41
#